data_3c24da54e57aaae0c1172a577fda3a95
#
_entry.id   3c24da54e57aaae0c1172a577fda3a95
#
_cell.length_a   1.000
_cell.length_b   1.000
_cell.length_c   1.000
_cell.angle_alpha   90.00
_cell.angle_beta   90.00
_cell.angle_gamma   90.00
#
_symmetry.space_group_name_H-M   'P 1'
#
loop_
_entity.id
_entity.type
_entity.pdbx_description
1 polymer ?
#
loop_
_entity_poly.entity_id
_entity_poly.type
_entity_poly.pdbx_seq_one_letter_code
_entity_poly.pdbx_strand_id
1 'polypeptide(L)'
;VSFTLFLQDPAAYSGGSLMLESPAGEEEVRLAAGSAIVYPSTLLHRVAPVTSGERLVAVGWIQSRVRDAERREILFDLDTARRQIFQREGKSEVFDLISRSYSNLLRRWGE
;
A
#
# COMPACT_ATOMS: atom_id res chain seq x y z
N VAL A 1 6.15 0.08 6.67
CA VAL A 1 4.84 -0.17 6.06
C VAL A 1 4.26 -1.45 6.65
N SER A 2 3.04 -1.35 7.17
CA SER A 2 2.28 -2.49 7.71
C SER A 2 1.30 -3.01 6.67
N PHE A 3 0.98 -4.29 6.74
CA PHE A 3 -0.08 -4.85 5.92
C PHE A 3 -0.95 -5.81 6.73
N THR A 4 -2.19 -5.94 6.33
CA THR A 4 -3.12 -6.96 6.81
C THR A 4 -3.73 -7.68 5.61
N LEU A 5 -3.52 -8.99 5.54
CA LEU A 5 -4.16 -9.86 4.56
C LEU A 5 -5.37 -10.53 5.22
N PHE A 6 -6.54 -10.30 4.65
CA PHE A 6 -7.78 -10.88 5.17
C PHE A 6 -7.93 -12.32 4.68
N LEU A 7 -8.16 -13.25 5.60
CA LEU A 7 -8.29 -14.68 5.29
C LEU A 7 -9.72 -15.20 5.41
N GLN A 8 -10.65 -14.34 5.88
CA GLN A 8 -12.08 -14.65 5.95
C GLN A 8 -12.91 -13.49 5.43
N ASP A 9 -14.08 -13.82 4.88
CA ASP A 9 -15.02 -12.81 4.42
C ASP A 9 -15.67 -12.07 5.60
N PRO A 10 -16.04 -10.79 5.42
CA PRO A 10 -16.69 -10.01 6.47
C PRO A 10 -17.96 -10.64 7.03
N ALA A 11 -18.66 -11.45 6.23
CA ALA A 11 -19.86 -12.18 6.68
C ALA A 11 -19.58 -13.27 7.71
N ALA A 12 -18.33 -13.73 7.84
CA ALA A 12 -17.96 -14.80 8.76
C ALA A 12 -17.82 -14.36 10.21
N TYR A 13 -17.80 -13.05 10.47
CA TYR A 13 -17.63 -12.52 11.82
C TYR A 13 -18.38 -11.19 11.98
N SER A 14 -18.69 -10.84 13.22
CA SER A 14 -19.25 -9.54 13.59
C SER A 14 -18.27 -8.77 14.46
N GLY A 15 -18.25 -7.44 14.34
CA GLY A 15 -17.20 -6.64 14.95
C GLY A 15 -15.86 -6.86 14.25
N GLY A 16 -14.78 -6.62 14.94
CA GLY A 16 -13.45 -6.96 14.45
C GLY A 16 -12.93 -6.07 13.31
N SER A 17 -13.55 -4.93 13.05
CA SER A 17 -13.06 -4.02 12.00
C SER A 17 -11.69 -3.47 12.33
N LEU A 18 -10.83 -3.38 11.31
CA LEU A 18 -9.57 -2.66 11.43
C LEU A 18 -9.87 -1.17 11.32
N MET A 19 -9.51 -0.42 12.35
CA MET A 19 -9.72 1.02 12.42
C MET A 19 -8.39 1.73 12.22
N LEU A 20 -8.30 2.54 11.17
CA LEU A 20 -7.12 3.36 10.87
C LEU A 20 -7.44 4.81 11.18
N GLU A 21 -6.59 5.46 11.96
CA GLU A 21 -6.77 6.85 12.34
C GLU A 21 -5.78 7.74 11.58
N SER A 22 -6.31 8.76 10.92
CA SER A 22 -5.53 9.76 10.19
C SER A 22 -5.99 11.16 10.58
N PRO A 23 -5.28 12.23 10.15
CA PRO A 23 -5.76 13.61 10.37
C PRO A 23 -7.16 13.87 9.80
N ALA A 24 -7.59 13.10 8.80
CA ALA A 24 -8.92 13.19 8.21
C ALA A 24 -10.01 12.48 9.02
N GLY A 25 -9.63 11.73 10.06
CA GLY A 25 -10.54 10.97 10.90
C GLY A 25 -10.25 9.47 10.91
N GLU A 26 -11.17 8.71 11.45
CA GLU A 26 -11.08 7.26 11.56
C GLU A 26 -11.69 6.59 10.33
N GLU A 27 -11.02 5.60 9.78
CA GLU A 27 -11.49 4.81 8.64
C GLU A 27 -11.66 3.35 9.08
N GLU A 28 -12.83 2.79 8.79
CA GLU A 28 -13.12 1.39 9.05
C GLU A 28 -12.78 0.53 7.83
N VAL A 29 -12.02 -0.53 8.05
CA VAL A 29 -11.59 -1.43 6.97
C VAL A 29 -12.07 -2.86 7.27
N ARG A 30 -12.89 -3.38 6.34
CA ARG A 30 -13.36 -4.77 6.33
C ARG A 30 -13.33 -5.25 4.89
N LEU A 31 -12.41 -6.13 4.57
CA LEU A 31 -12.21 -6.59 3.19
C LEU A 31 -12.53 -8.07 3.04
N ALA A 32 -12.85 -8.46 1.81
CA ALA A 32 -13.08 -9.85 1.46
C ALA A 32 -11.82 -10.71 1.63
N ALA A 33 -12.01 -12.00 1.84
CA ALA A 33 -10.91 -12.95 1.89
C ALA A 33 -10.02 -12.85 0.65
N GLY A 34 -8.73 -12.88 0.84
CA GLY A 34 -7.74 -12.72 -0.23
C GLY A 34 -7.35 -11.28 -0.53
N SER A 35 -8.04 -10.30 0.05
CA SER A 35 -7.71 -8.88 -0.08
C SER A 35 -6.75 -8.45 1.01
N ALA A 36 -5.94 -7.46 0.72
CA ALA A 36 -5.00 -6.90 1.68
C ALA A 36 -5.09 -5.37 1.71
N ILE A 37 -4.80 -4.81 2.86
CA ILE A 37 -4.56 -3.38 3.02
C ILE A 37 -3.13 -3.13 3.44
N VAL A 38 -2.53 -2.11 2.86
CA VAL A 38 -1.18 -1.65 3.18
C VAL A 38 -1.28 -0.22 3.68
N TYR A 39 -0.65 0.06 4.80
CA TYR A 39 -0.72 1.39 5.41
C TYR A 39 0.60 1.74 6.10
N PRO A 40 0.90 3.05 6.29
CA PRO A 40 2.08 3.46 7.05
C PRO A 40 2.00 2.94 8.49
N SER A 41 3.07 2.34 8.97
CA SER A 41 3.11 1.81 10.34
C SER A 41 2.97 2.89 11.41
N THR A 42 3.18 4.16 11.04
CA THR A 42 3.04 5.32 11.91
C THR A 42 1.59 5.73 12.17
N LEU A 43 0.64 5.24 11.36
CA LEU A 43 -0.78 5.48 11.62
C LEU A 43 -1.20 4.77 12.90
N LEU A 44 -1.98 5.46 13.73
CA LEU A 44 -2.67 4.80 14.83
C LEU A 44 -3.70 3.84 14.26
N HIS A 45 -3.68 2.63 14.75
CA HIS A 45 -4.60 1.60 14.29
C HIS A 45 -4.98 0.68 15.44
N ARG A 46 -6.16 0.14 15.36
CA ARG A 46 -6.69 -0.83 16.33
C ARG A 46 -7.66 -1.77 15.63
N VAL A 47 -7.86 -2.91 16.24
CA VAL A 47 -8.91 -3.84 15.81
C VAL A 47 -10.04 -3.76 16.83
N ALA A 48 -11.24 -3.45 16.36
CA ALA A 48 -12.42 -3.44 17.22
C ALA A 48 -12.71 -4.86 17.71
N PRO A 49 -13.35 -5.01 18.89
CA PRO A 49 -13.65 -6.35 19.42
C PRO A 49 -14.51 -7.18 18.46
N VAL A 50 -14.14 -8.45 18.29
CA VAL A 50 -14.97 -9.44 17.58
C VAL A 50 -16.08 -9.87 18.50
N THR A 51 -17.33 -9.72 18.08
CA THR A 51 -18.51 -10.05 18.90
C THR A 51 -19.10 -11.41 18.58
N SER A 52 -18.89 -11.91 17.37
CA SER A 52 -19.28 -13.27 16.98
C SER A 52 -18.44 -13.74 15.80
N GLY A 53 -18.36 -15.06 15.62
CA GLY A 53 -17.54 -15.66 14.57
C GLY A 53 -16.06 -15.60 14.88
N GLU A 54 -15.24 -15.79 13.83
CA GLU A 54 -13.80 -15.83 13.93
C GLU A 54 -13.20 -14.93 12.84
N ARG A 55 -12.31 -14.04 13.23
CA ARG A 55 -11.56 -13.19 12.32
C ARG A 55 -10.15 -13.71 12.18
N LEU A 56 -9.80 -14.20 11.00
CA LEU A 56 -8.46 -14.65 10.67
C LEU A 56 -7.81 -13.69 9.68
N VAL A 57 -6.60 -13.27 10.01
CA VAL A 57 -5.79 -12.40 9.17
C VAL A 57 -4.32 -12.81 9.27
N ALA A 58 -3.55 -12.43 8.27
CA ALA A 58 -2.09 -12.44 8.34
C ALA A 58 -1.62 -10.99 8.36
N VAL A 59 -0.77 -10.65 9.31
CA VAL A 59 -0.21 -9.30 9.46
C VAL A 59 1.31 -9.33 9.36
N GLY A 60 1.88 -8.23 8.90
CA GLY A 60 3.32 -8.13 8.82
C GLY A 60 3.77 -6.72 8.48
N TRP A 61 5.07 -6.59 8.30
CA TRP A 61 5.72 -5.33 7.97
C TRP A 61 6.57 -5.50 6.72
N ILE A 62 6.57 -4.46 5.90
CA ILE A 62 7.43 -4.36 4.73
C ILE A 62 8.36 -3.18 4.95
N GLN A 63 9.65 -3.40 4.83
CA GLN A 63 10.64 -2.34 4.89
C GLN A 63 10.97 -1.89 3.47
N SER A 64 10.78 -0.59 3.19
CA SER A 64 11.17 -0.04 1.90
C SER A 64 12.69 -0.01 1.78
N ARG A 65 13.19 -0.35 0.60
CA ARG A 65 14.60 -0.15 0.26
C ARG A 65 14.95 1.32 0.11
N VAL A 66 13.99 2.14 -0.28
CA VAL A 66 14.14 3.59 -0.31
C VAL A 66 13.55 4.14 0.97
N ARG A 67 14.40 4.50 1.91
CA ARG A 67 13.97 4.86 3.27
C ARG A 67 13.48 6.28 3.40
N ASP A 68 13.98 7.18 2.58
CA ASP A 68 13.57 8.58 2.58
C ASP A 68 12.19 8.74 1.95
N ALA A 69 11.26 9.32 2.69
CA ALA A 69 9.88 9.50 2.23
C ALA A 69 9.79 10.44 1.01
N GLU A 70 10.60 11.49 0.97
CA GLU A 70 10.61 12.42 -0.17
C GLU A 70 11.12 11.74 -1.44
N ARG A 71 12.13 10.89 -1.31
CA ARG A 71 12.65 10.12 -2.44
C ARG A 71 11.63 9.10 -2.94
N ARG A 72 10.88 8.46 -2.04
CA ARG A 72 9.79 7.57 -2.43
C ARG A 72 8.70 8.29 -3.21
N GLU A 73 8.38 9.51 -2.81
CA GLU A 73 7.39 10.34 -3.51
C GLU A 73 7.85 10.69 -4.93
N ILE A 74 9.11 11.06 -5.09
CA ILE A 74 9.70 11.32 -6.42
C ILE A 74 9.61 10.08 -7.30
N LEU A 75 9.99 8.92 -6.77
CA LEU A 75 9.90 7.66 -7.52
C LEU A 75 8.46 7.30 -7.88
N PHE A 76 7.52 7.56 -6.99
CA PHE A 76 6.11 7.34 -7.25
C PHE A 76 5.60 8.20 -8.40
N ASP A 77 5.96 9.47 -8.41
CA ASP A 77 5.55 10.40 -9.47
C ASP A 77 6.15 10.00 -10.82
N LEU A 78 7.42 9.62 -10.84
CA LEU A 78 8.08 9.16 -12.07
C LEU A 78 7.46 7.85 -12.58
N ASP A 79 7.16 6.92 -11.70
CA ASP A 79 6.51 5.66 -12.08
C ASP A 79 5.10 5.90 -12.62
N THR A 80 4.36 6.81 -12.00
CA THR A 80 3.02 7.20 -12.45
C THR A 80 3.08 7.83 -13.85
N ALA A 81 4.00 8.76 -14.07
CA ALA A 81 4.19 9.38 -15.38
C ALA A 81 4.60 8.37 -16.45
N ARG A 82 5.49 7.45 -16.11
CA ARG A 82 5.94 6.38 -16.99
C ARG A 82 4.78 5.50 -17.45
N ARG A 83 3.92 5.10 -16.51
CA ARG A 83 2.76 4.26 -16.82
C ARG A 83 1.74 4.97 -17.68
N GLN A 84 1.48 6.25 -17.41
CA GLN A 84 0.54 7.04 -18.20
C GLN A 84 0.99 7.22 -19.64
N ILE A 85 2.27 7.51 -19.84
CA ILE A 85 2.83 7.63 -21.19
C ILE A 85 2.77 6.30 -21.94
N PHE A 86 3.06 5.19 -21.25
CA PHE A 86 2.95 3.88 -21.88
C PHE A 86 1.51 3.56 -22.32
N GLN A 87 0.51 3.94 -21.51
CA GLN A 87 -0.89 3.74 -21.89
C GLN A 87 -1.31 4.55 -23.10
N ARG A 88 -0.75 5.75 -23.28
CA ARG A 88 -1.09 6.62 -24.41
C ARG A 88 -0.34 6.27 -25.70
N GLU A 89 0.93 5.99 -25.61
CA GLU A 89 1.84 5.92 -26.75
C GLU A 89 2.55 4.56 -26.88
N GLY A 90 2.42 3.69 -25.87
CA GLY A 90 3.21 2.47 -25.79
C GLY A 90 4.69 2.78 -25.55
N LYS A 91 5.55 1.88 -26.03
CA LYS A 91 6.99 2.08 -25.95
C LYS A 91 7.41 3.20 -26.88
N SER A 92 7.97 4.26 -26.31
CA SER A 92 8.42 5.47 -27.02
C SER A 92 9.75 5.93 -26.46
N GLU A 93 10.38 6.88 -27.16
CA GLU A 93 11.60 7.49 -26.68
C GLU A 93 11.41 8.21 -25.34
N VAL A 94 10.28 8.90 -25.16
CA VAL A 94 9.94 9.59 -23.91
C VAL A 94 9.73 8.57 -22.78
N PHE A 95 9.00 7.50 -23.04
CA PHE A 95 8.83 6.40 -22.07
C PHE A 95 10.19 5.81 -21.67
N ASP A 96 11.07 5.58 -22.62
CA ASP A 96 12.40 5.01 -22.36
C ASP A 96 13.26 5.94 -21.50
N LEU A 97 13.21 7.26 -21.75
CA LEU A 97 13.93 8.24 -20.94
C LEU A 97 13.44 8.27 -19.49
N ILE A 98 12.15 8.31 -19.29
CA ILE A 98 11.55 8.32 -17.95
C ILE A 98 11.85 7.01 -17.23
N SER A 99 11.72 5.88 -17.91
CA SER A 99 11.99 4.55 -17.33
C SER A 99 13.46 4.40 -16.93
N ARG A 100 14.38 4.93 -17.73
CA ARG A 100 15.81 4.91 -17.40
C ARG A 100 16.10 5.75 -16.17
N SER A 101 15.55 6.97 -16.09
CA SER A 101 15.73 7.85 -14.94
C SER A 101 15.14 7.24 -13.67
N TYR A 102 13.95 6.68 -13.76
CA TYR A 102 13.32 5.97 -12.65
C TYR A 102 14.21 4.82 -12.15
N SER A 103 14.67 3.97 -13.06
CA SER A 103 15.49 2.81 -12.70
C SER A 103 16.84 3.22 -12.10
N ASN A 104 17.45 4.28 -12.63
CA ASN A 104 18.72 4.79 -12.11
C ASN A 104 18.57 5.39 -10.71
N LEU A 105 17.49 6.13 -10.46
CA LEU A 105 17.21 6.66 -9.12
C LEU A 105 16.89 5.55 -8.14
N LEU A 106 16.15 4.55 -8.55
CA LEU A 106 15.84 3.40 -7.70
C LEU A 106 17.12 2.66 -7.28
N ARG A 107 18.05 2.45 -8.21
CA ARG A 107 19.36 1.85 -7.89
C ARG A 107 20.20 2.73 -6.97
N ARG A 108 20.17 4.04 -7.19
CA ARG A 108 20.97 5.00 -6.41
C ARG A 108 20.46 5.17 -5.00
N TRP A 109 19.15 5.18 -4.81
CA TRP A 109 18.52 5.43 -3.51
C TRP A 109 18.12 4.15 -2.76
N GLY A 110 18.05 3.02 -3.46
CA GLY A 110 17.76 1.74 -2.85
C GLY A 110 18.93 1.25 -1.98
N GLU A 111 18.58 0.71 -0.84
CA GLU A 111 19.52 0.14 0.09
C GLU A 111 19.52 -1.39 0.09
#